data_75fb2cde2cd421c8298a2f8371d9774d
#
_entry.id   75fb2cde2cd421c8298a2f8371d9774d
#
_cell.length_a   1.000
_cell.length_b   1.000
_cell.length_c   1.000
_cell.angle_alpha   90.00
_cell.angle_beta   90.00
_cell.angle_gamma   90.00
#
_symmetry.space_group_name_H-M   'P 1'
#
loop_
_entity.id
_entity.type
_entity.pdbx_description
1 polymer ?
#
loop_
_entity_poly.entity_id
_entity_poly.type
_entity_poly.pdbx_seq_one_letter_code
_entity_poly.pdbx_strand_id
1 'polypeptide(L)'
;MNLLTDIKNQIRDYVIETTYATPEKIKDETSLFKEGVFDSMGFIMLINYIESAFEIKAKDTELLEDNFESINSIAGFVYSKINN
;
A
#
# COMPACT_ATOMS: atom_id res chain seq x y z
N MET A 1 -3.47 -21.02 1.38
CA MET A 1 -3.36 -19.61 1.79
C MET A 1 -2.65 -18.83 0.69
N ASN A 2 -3.19 -17.69 0.31
CA ASN A 2 -2.63 -16.89 -0.77
C ASN A 2 -1.86 -15.71 -0.18
N LEU A 3 -0.54 -15.70 -0.40
CA LEU A 3 0.31 -14.64 0.14
C LEU A 3 -0.10 -13.25 -0.35
N LEU A 4 -0.46 -13.14 -1.62
CA LEU A 4 -0.89 -11.85 -2.17
C LEU A 4 -2.16 -11.35 -1.49
N THR A 5 -3.11 -12.23 -1.23
CA THR A 5 -4.34 -11.88 -0.52
C THR A 5 -4.05 -11.43 0.90
N ASP A 6 -3.14 -12.12 1.58
CA ASP A 6 -2.74 -11.75 2.95
C ASP A 6 -2.10 -10.36 2.97
N ILE A 7 -1.23 -10.08 1.98
CA ILE A 7 -0.60 -8.76 1.85
C ILE A 7 -1.66 -7.68 1.61
N LYS A 8 -2.60 -7.93 0.71
CA LYS A 8 -3.69 -6.99 0.44
C LYS A 8 -4.49 -6.67 1.69
N ASN A 9 -4.85 -7.70 2.45
CA ASN A 9 -5.65 -7.52 3.66
C ASN A 9 -4.90 -6.71 4.70
N GLN A 10 -3.62 -6.97 4.86
CA GLN A 10 -2.80 -6.23 5.83
C GLN A 10 -2.64 -4.76 5.42
N ILE A 11 -2.43 -4.49 4.13
CA ILE A 11 -2.34 -3.12 3.63
C ILE A 11 -3.68 -2.41 3.78
N ARG A 12 -4.79 -3.09 3.46
CA ARG A 12 -6.12 -2.52 3.62
C ARG A 12 -6.38 -2.10 5.05
N ASP A 13 -6.05 -2.97 6.00
CA ASP A 13 -6.25 -2.67 7.42
C ASP A 13 -5.44 -1.46 7.83
N TYR A 14 -4.20 -1.36 7.36
CA TYR A 14 -3.35 -0.21 7.63
C TYR A 14 -3.97 1.08 7.09
N VAL A 15 -4.43 1.06 5.84
CA VAL A 15 -5.03 2.23 5.21
C VAL A 15 -6.27 2.68 5.99
N ILE A 16 -7.14 1.75 6.32
CA ILE A 16 -8.38 2.07 7.03
C ILE A 16 -8.08 2.64 8.41
N GLU A 17 -7.16 2.02 9.15
CA GLU A 17 -6.81 2.49 10.50
C GLU A 17 -6.14 3.85 10.48
N THR A 18 -5.29 4.10 9.50
CA THR A 18 -4.45 5.29 9.47
C THR A 18 -5.19 6.50 8.92
N THR A 19 -6.10 6.28 7.97
CA THR A 19 -6.78 7.38 7.28
C THR A 19 -8.22 7.57 7.76
N TYR A 20 -8.71 6.67 8.61
CA TYR A 20 -10.09 6.68 9.08
C TYR A 20 -11.12 6.58 7.95
N ALA A 21 -10.69 6.09 6.78
CA ALA A 21 -11.61 5.90 5.66
C ALA A 21 -12.56 4.75 5.95
N THR A 22 -13.79 4.85 5.43
CA THR A 22 -14.75 3.77 5.60
C THR A 22 -14.35 2.60 4.69
N PRO A 23 -14.47 1.35 5.19
CA PRO A 23 -14.09 0.19 4.38
C PRO A 23 -14.78 0.12 3.02
N GLU A 24 -16.04 0.56 2.95
CA GLU A 24 -16.82 0.51 1.71
C GLU A 24 -16.24 1.41 0.62
N LYS A 25 -15.50 2.45 1.00
CA LYS A 25 -14.92 3.40 0.05
C LYS A 25 -13.54 2.98 -0.44
N ILE A 26 -12.91 2.03 0.23
CA ILE A 26 -11.56 1.59 -0.10
C ILE A 26 -11.64 0.22 -0.75
N LYS A 27 -11.62 0.19 -2.06
CA LYS A 27 -11.60 -1.05 -2.83
C LYS A 27 -10.16 -1.30 -3.31
N ASP A 28 -9.91 -2.51 -3.80
CA ASP A 28 -8.55 -2.89 -4.21
C ASP A 28 -7.99 -1.99 -5.31
N GLU A 29 -8.84 -1.50 -6.20
CA GLU A 29 -8.42 -0.65 -7.31
C GLU A 29 -8.66 0.85 -7.07
N THR A 30 -9.14 1.24 -5.89
CA THR A 30 -9.40 2.65 -5.57
C THR A 30 -8.08 3.43 -5.61
N SER A 31 -8.09 4.56 -6.33
CA SER A 31 -6.92 5.44 -6.39
C SER A 31 -6.81 6.23 -5.10
N LEU A 32 -5.84 5.85 -4.25
CA LEU A 32 -5.69 6.42 -2.92
C LEU A 32 -5.28 7.88 -2.95
N PHE A 33 -4.55 8.29 -3.98
CA PHE A 33 -4.13 9.69 -4.12
C PHE A 33 -5.25 10.56 -4.72
N LYS A 34 -5.91 10.07 -5.76
CA LYS A 34 -6.97 10.83 -6.42
C LYS A 34 -8.18 11.02 -5.52
N GLU A 35 -8.49 10.02 -4.69
CA GLU A 35 -9.61 10.09 -3.76
C GLU A 35 -9.25 10.84 -2.48
N GLY A 36 -8.01 11.33 -2.38
CA GLY A 36 -7.60 12.11 -1.22
C GLY A 36 -7.36 11.31 0.04
N VAL A 37 -7.22 9.98 -0.09
CA VAL A 37 -6.94 9.11 1.05
C VAL A 37 -5.53 9.36 1.56
N PHE A 38 -4.58 9.51 0.62
CA PHE A 38 -3.18 9.83 0.96
C PHE A 38 -2.79 11.20 0.40
N ASP A 39 -2.03 11.94 1.21
CA ASP A 39 -1.26 13.09 0.76
C ASP A 39 0.22 12.68 0.78
N SER A 40 1.13 13.66 0.60
CA SER A 40 2.57 13.39 0.56
C SER A 40 3.06 12.76 1.86
N MET A 41 2.56 13.24 3.00
CA MET A 41 2.96 12.69 4.30
C MET A 41 2.46 11.26 4.46
N GLY A 42 1.21 11.01 4.06
CA GLY A 42 0.64 9.66 4.10
C GLY A 42 1.41 8.69 3.23
N PHE A 43 1.89 9.16 2.08
CA PHE A 43 2.71 8.34 1.19
C PHE A 43 4.02 7.93 1.87
N ILE A 44 4.71 8.87 2.52
CA ILE A 44 5.96 8.59 3.23
C ILE A 44 5.72 7.61 4.36
N MET A 45 4.63 7.80 5.12
CA MET A 45 4.28 6.91 6.22
C MET A 45 3.96 5.50 5.70
N LEU A 46 3.30 5.39 4.55
CA LEU A 46 3.02 4.11 3.93
C LEU A 46 4.32 3.37 3.57
N ILE A 47 5.28 4.08 2.96
CA ILE A 47 6.56 3.48 2.59
C ILE A 47 7.26 2.94 3.84
N ASN A 48 7.32 3.74 4.89
CA ASN A 48 7.92 3.29 6.15
C ASN A 48 7.22 2.06 6.72
N TYR A 49 5.89 2.03 6.63
CA TYR A 49 5.12 0.91 7.12
C TYR A 49 5.44 -0.39 6.36
N ILE A 50 5.41 -0.34 5.03
CA ILE A 50 5.62 -1.56 4.24
C ILE A 50 7.05 -2.07 4.35
N GLU A 51 8.03 -1.17 4.47
CA GLU A 51 9.42 -1.58 4.66
C GLU A 51 9.59 -2.31 5.99
N SER A 52 8.96 -1.80 7.03
CA SER A 52 9.05 -2.40 8.36
C SER A 52 8.23 -3.67 8.48
N ALA A 53 6.97 -3.63 8.03
CA ALA A 53 6.04 -4.74 8.21
C ALA A 53 6.42 -5.97 7.39
N PHE A 54 6.96 -5.75 6.18
CA PHE A 54 7.29 -6.83 5.26
C PHE A 54 8.78 -7.06 5.12
N GLU A 55 9.60 -6.31 5.85
CA GLU A 55 11.06 -6.42 5.83
C GLU A 55 11.62 -6.31 4.42
N ILE A 56 11.15 -5.30 3.68
CA ILE A 56 11.60 -5.01 2.32
C ILE A 56 12.22 -3.62 2.26
N LYS A 57 12.86 -3.32 1.15
CA LYS A 57 13.47 -2.00 0.94
C LYS A 57 13.08 -1.48 -0.43
N ALA A 58 12.46 -0.31 -0.47
CA ALA A 58 12.11 0.34 -1.74
C ALA A 58 13.28 1.21 -2.18
N LYS A 59 13.66 1.11 -3.46
CA LYS A 59 14.70 1.95 -4.04
C LYS A 59 14.08 3.30 -4.42
N ASP A 60 14.92 4.34 -4.48
CA ASP A 60 14.43 5.67 -4.86
C ASP A 60 13.72 5.65 -6.20
N THR A 61 14.22 4.86 -7.15
CA THR A 61 13.61 4.75 -8.48
C THR A 61 12.27 4.02 -8.46
N GLU A 62 11.95 3.34 -7.39
CA GLU A 62 10.69 2.62 -7.23
C GLU A 62 9.63 3.44 -6.51
N LEU A 63 10.00 4.58 -5.95
CA LEU A 63 9.08 5.45 -5.20
C LEU A 63 8.26 6.32 -6.14
N LEU A 64 7.49 5.65 -7.01
CA LEU A 64 6.61 6.29 -7.98
C LEU A 64 5.16 6.10 -7.57
N GLU A 65 4.34 7.14 -7.77
CA GLU A 65 2.91 7.07 -7.45
C GLU A 65 2.25 5.82 -8.03
N ASP A 66 2.60 5.45 -9.26
CA ASP A 66 1.99 4.30 -9.94
C ASP A 66 2.16 3.00 -9.16
N ASN A 67 3.27 2.85 -8.43
CA ASN A 67 3.52 1.65 -7.63
C ASN A 67 2.68 1.61 -6.35
N PHE A 68 2.13 2.74 -5.95
CA PHE A 68 1.43 2.88 -4.67
C PHE A 68 0.05 3.50 -4.81
N GLU A 69 -0.49 3.50 -6.02
CA GLU A 69 -1.74 4.18 -6.31
C GLU A 69 -2.95 3.52 -5.68
N SER A 70 -2.94 2.19 -5.56
CA SER A 70 -4.07 1.44 -5.02
C SER A 70 -3.56 0.31 -4.15
N ILE A 71 -4.47 -0.33 -3.43
CA ILE A 71 -4.13 -1.52 -2.63
C ILE A 71 -3.54 -2.60 -3.54
N ASN A 72 -4.12 -2.80 -4.73
CA ASN A 72 -3.59 -3.76 -5.70
C ASN A 72 -2.15 -3.43 -6.08
N SER A 73 -1.87 -2.17 -6.40
CA SER A 73 -0.53 -1.75 -6.80
C SER A 73 0.48 -1.94 -5.67
N ILE A 74 0.11 -1.52 -4.45
CA ILE A 74 0.97 -1.66 -3.28
C ILE A 74 1.25 -3.12 -3.00
N ALA A 75 0.21 -3.95 -3.00
CA ALA A 75 0.36 -5.37 -2.72
C ALA A 75 1.21 -6.06 -3.78
N GLY A 76 1.04 -5.70 -5.04
CA GLY A 76 1.85 -6.23 -6.14
C GLY A 76 3.32 -5.87 -5.98
N PHE A 77 3.60 -4.62 -5.60
CA PHE A 77 4.96 -4.17 -5.34
C PHE A 77 5.60 -4.96 -4.19
N VAL A 78 4.89 -5.07 -3.07
CA VAL A 78 5.38 -5.80 -1.91
C VAL A 78 5.62 -7.27 -2.26
N TYR A 79 4.66 -7.88 -2.94
CA TYR A 79 4.76 -9.29 -3.34
C TYR A 79 6.00 -9.53 -4.21
N SER A 80 6.24 -8.63 -5.17
CA SER A 80 7.40 -8.70 -6.05
C SER A 80 8.71 -8.62 -5.26
N LYS A 81 8.76 -7.73 -4.26
CA LYS A 81 9.96 -7.58 -3.44
C LYS A 81 10.23 -8.82 -2.57
N ILE A 82 9.18 -9.41 -2.01
CA ILE A 82 9.32 -10.60 -1.16
C ILE A 82 9.83 -11.78 -1.99
N ASN A 83 9.39 -11.89 -3.24
CA ASN A 83 9.73 -13.03 -4.10
C ASN A 83 11.01 -12.85 -4.92
N ASN A 84 11.70 -11.75 -4.74
CA ASN A 84 12.99 -11.53 -5.42
C ASN A 84 14.14 -12.03 -4.59
#